data_01ef7dd12d7b81142411b32bacd79610
#
_entry.id   01ef7dd12d7b81142411b32bacd79610
#
_cell.length_a   1.000
_cell.length_b   1.000
_cell.length_c   1.000
_cell.angle_alpha   90.00
_cell.angle_beta   90.00
_cell.angle_gamma   90.00
#
_symmetry.space_group_name_H-M   'P 1'
#
loop_
_entity.id
_entity.type
_entity.pdbx_description
1 polymer ?
#
loop_
_entity_poly.entity_id
_entity_poly.type
_entity_poly.pdbx_seq_one_letter_code
_entity_poly.pdbx_strand_id
1 'polypeptide(L)'
;MKKLLGIVVLGLLFFSNVNAEDRKNKLDKLFFKLKNSKNLSSAQIVEKKIWEIWLIHPSDDRRGFRLTELLTQGSRLMNMGELNKAYKLFTTIIATEPDWSEAWNTRATVLYLMDRFQSSLDDIKITLTLEPRHFGALSGQALNYIELKQYEKAIQSYKAAQKIYPLLDSAEKMIPELKNLINDQAISLSKKILNQHACLQPAKLKQCI
;
A
#
# COMPACT_ATOMS: atom_id res chain seq x y z
N MET A 1 33.25 17.20 -33.27
CA MET A 1 32.48 16.03 -32.72
C MET A 1 32.09 16.15 -31.25
N LYS A 2 32.87 16.76 -30.34
CA LYS A 2 32.48 16.88 -28.90
C LYS A 2 31.27 17.78 -28.62
N LYS A 3 30.96 18.78 -29.44
CA LYS A 3 29.80 19.68 -29.25
C LYS A 3 28.45 19.06 -29.62
N LEU A 4 28.43 18.09 -30.55
CA LEU A 4 27.19 17.38 -30.94
C LEU A 4 26.71 16.41 -29.85
N LEU A 5 27.64 15.76 -29.13
CA LEU A 5 27.31 14.84 -28.05
C LEU A 5 26.62 15.54 -26.86
N GLY A 6 27.06 16.78 -26.55
CA GLY A 6 26.46 17.58 -25.47
C GLY A 6 25.01 17.98 -25.76
N ILE A 7 24.67 18.28 -27.00
CA ILE A 7 23.31 18.68 -27.39
C ILE A 7 22.35 17.51 -27.33
N VAL A 8 22.77 16.30 -27.74
CA VAL A 8 21.94 15.09 -27.67
C VAL A 8 21.66 14.67 -26.22
N VAL A 9 22.65 14.76 -25.32
CA VAL A 9 22.46 14.43 -23.90
C VAL A 9 21.55 15.44 -23.21
N LEU A 10 21.70 16.75 -23.49
CA LEU A 10 20.79 17.78 -22.98
C LEU A 10 19.36 17.59 -23.50
N GLY A 11 19.18 17.25 -24.76
CA GLY A 11 17.86 17.00 -25.36
C GLY A 11 17.14 15.81 -24.73
N LEU A 12 17.84 14.72 -24.47
CA LEU A 12 17.26 13.53 -23.80
C LEU A 12 16.85 13.84 -22.35
N LEU A 13 17.62 14.63 -21.61
CA LEU A 13 17.27 15.07 -20.27
C LEU A 13 16.03 15.99 -20.24
N PHE A 14 15.87 16.84 -21.25
CA PHE A 14 14.68 17.70 -21.37
C PHE A 14 13.42 16.91 -21.68
N PHE A 15 13.46 15.92 -22.56
CA PHE A 15 12.29 15.08 -22.88
C PHE A 15 11.83 14.22 -21.71
N SER A 16 12.76 13.63 -20.97
CA SER A 16 12.41 12.83 -19.79
C SER A 16 11.79 13.68 -18.67
N ASN A 17 12.24 14.91 -18.47
CA ASN A 17 11.67 15.84 -17.51
C ASN A 17 10.25 16.30 -17.89
N VAL A 18 9.96 16.52 -19.17
CA VAL A 18 8.62 16.91 -19.65
C VAL A 18 7.61 15.80 -19.38
N ASN A 19 7.95 14.56 -19.68
CA ASN A 19 7.06 13.41 -19.44
C ASN A 19 6.78 13.17 -17.95
N ALA A 20 7.80 13.30 -17.10
CA ALA A 20 7.66 13.16 -15.65
C ALA A 20 6.77 14.27 -15.06
N GLU A 21 6.94 15.51 -15.52
CA GLU A 21 6.12 16.66 -15.09
C GLU A 21 4.67 16.50 -15.55
N ASP A 22 4.41 16.07 -16.79
CA ASP A 22 3.06 15.83 -17.28
C ASP A 22 2.37 14.70 -16.49
N ARG A 23 3.08 13.60 -16.18
CA ARG A 23 2.58 12.50 -15.34
C ARG A 23 2.21 12.99 -13.93
N LYS A 24 3.09 13.78 -13.29
CA LYS A 24 2.84 14.36 -11.97
C LYS A 24 1.61 15.26 -12.01
N ASN A 25 1.51 16.15 -12.97
CA ASN A 25 0.38 17.07 -13.14
C ASN A 25 -0.95 16.34 -13.38
N LYS A 26 -0.94 15.22 -14.13
CA LYS A 26 -2.10 14.34 -14.30
C LYS A 26 -2.53 13.72 -12.97
N LEU A 27 -1.59 13.17 -12.22
CA LEU A 27 -1.87 12.60 -10.90
C LEU A 27 -2.42 13.66 -9.94
N ASP A 28 -1.82 14.85 -9.88
CA ASP A 28 -2.27 15.94 -9.00
C ASP A 28 -3.74 16.34 -9.29
N LYS A 29 -4.11 16.45 -10.57
CA LYS A 29 -5.49 16.70 -10.99
C LYS A 29 -6.44 15.55 -10.60
N LEU A 30 -5.99 14.32 -10.72
CA LEU A 30 -6.80 13.15 -10.35
C LEU A 30 -6.97 13.05 -8.83
N PHE A 31 -5.93 13.27 -8.04
CA PHE A 31 -6.02 13.30 -6.58
C PHE A 31 -6.92 14.43 -6.08
N PHE A 32 -6.86 15.60 -6.71
CA PHE A 32 -7.80 16.66 -6.41
C PHE A 32 -9.26 16.25 -6.68
N LYS A 33 -9.52 15.59 -7.82
CA LYS A 33 -10.85 15.06 -8.15
C LYS A 33 -11.27 13.95 -7.18
N LEU A 34 -10.37 13.02 -6.85
CA LEU A 34 -10.63 11.93 -5.92
C LEU A 34 -11.07 12.44 -4.55
N LYS A 35 -10.32 13.41 -4.02
CA LYS A 35 -10.59 14.04 -2.72
C LYS A 35 -11.93 14.77 -2.68
N ASN A 36 -12.36 15.35 -3.82
CA ASN A 36 -13.59 16.14 -3.92
C ASN A 36 -14.77 15.37 -4.56
N SER A 37 -14.64 14.06 -4.72
CA SER A 37 -15.71 13.22 -5.27
C SER A 37 -16.93 13.24 -4.37
N LYS A 38 -18.12 13.36 -4.98
CA LYS A 38 -19.39 13.50 -4.25
C LYS A 38 -20.04 12.16 -3.88
N ASN A 39 -19.69 11.09 -4.57
CA ASN A 39 -20.22 9.75 -4.35
C ASN A 39 -19.17 8.70 -4.75
N LEU A 40 -19.39 7.47 -4.28
CA LEU A 40 -18.48 6.35 -4.48
C LEU A 40 -18.25 6.06 -5.97
N SER A 41 -19.28 6.06 -6.81
CA SER A 41 -19.15 5.76 -8.24
C SER A 41 -18.23 6.74 -8.97
N SER A 42 -18.35 8.05 -8.69
CA SER A 42 -17.46 9.05 -9.27
C SER A 42 -16.03 8.91 -8.76
N ALA A 43 -15.86 8.57 -7.48
CA ALA A 43 -14.56 8.32 -6.88
C ALA A 43 -13.86 7.10 -7.50
N GLN A 44 -14.57 6.00 -7.69
CA GLN A 44 -14.06 4.77 -8.32
C GLN A 44 -13.58 4.98 -9.76
N ILE A 45 -14.28 5.83 -10.53
CA ILE A 45 -13.83 6.20 -11.89
C ILE A 45 -12.48 6.93 -11.83
N VAL A 46 -12.29 7.83 -10.86
CA VAL A 46 -11.03 8.56 -10.68
C VAL A 46 -9.95 7.65 -10.14
N GLU A 47 -10.26 6.81 -9.16
CA GLU A 47 -9.38 5.78 -8.62
C GLU A 47 -8.79 4.91 -9.73
N LYS A 48 -9.66 4.36 -10.60
CA LYS A 48 -9.21 3.54 -11.74
C LYS A 48 -8.18 4.26 -12.59
N LYS A 49 -8.38 5.56 -12.89
CA LYS A 49 -7.43 6.35 -13.68
C LYS A 49 -6.09 6.56 -12.97
N ILE A 50 -6.10 6.66 -11.64
CA ILE A 50 -4.86 6.74 -10.85
C ILE A 50 -4.11 5.42 -10.95
N TRP A 51 -4.80 4.28 -10.76
CA TRP A 51 -4.21 2.95 -10.92
C TRP A 51 -3.64 2.73 -12.33
N GLU A 52 -4.33 3.13 -13.39
CA GLU A 52 -3.85 3.05 -14.77
C GLU A 52 -2.52 3.80 -14.95
N ILE A 53 -2.36 4.96 -14.31
CA ILE A 53 -1.09 5.69 -14.34
C ILE A 53 -0.01 4.96 -13.53
N TRP A 54 -0.28 4.48 -12.33
CA TRP A 54 0.71 3.82 -11.48
C TRP A 54 1.22 2.51 -12.08
N LEU A 55 0.33 1.72 -12.70
CA LEU A 55 0.65 0.42 -13.32
C LEU A 55 1.52 0.52 -14.56
N ILE A 56 1.58 1.70 -15.19
CA ILE A 56 2.44 1.94 -16.36
C ILE A 56 3.76 2.54 -15.88
N HIS A 57 4.88 2.00 -16.36
CA HIS A 57 6.21 2.54 -16.07
C HIS A 57 6.30 4.02 -16.45
N PRO A 58 6.99 4.89 -15.68
CA PRO A 58 7.10 6.32 -15.97
C PRO A 58 7.77 6.66 -17.32
N SER A 59 8.70 5.82 -17.80
CA SER A 59 9.31 5.99 -19.11
C SER A 59 8.42 5.40 -20.19
N ASP A 60 8.25 6.12 -21.29
CA ASP A 60 7.51 5.74 -22.50
C ASP A 60 8.38 5.09 -23.59
N ASP A 61 9.63 4.74 -23.25
CA ASP A 61 10.55 4.06 -24.12
C ASP A 61 10.33 2.53 -24.17
N ARG A 62 11.09 1.85 -25.02
CA ARG A 62 11.03 0.38 -25.14
C ARG A 62 11.29 -0.33 -23.80
N ARG A 63 12.16 0.21 -22.96
CA ARG A 63 12.48 -0.36 -21.63
C ARG A 63 11.28 -0.23 -20.69
N GLY A 64 10.68 0.96 -20.59
CA GLY A 64 9.50 1.19 -19.78
C GLY A 64 8.31 0.33 -20.19
N PHE A 65 8.08 0.18 -21.51
CA PHE A 65 7.06 -0.73 -22.01
C PHE A 65 7.30 -2.18 -21.56
N ARG A 66 8.54 -2.67 -21.68
CA ARG A 66 8.91 -4.03 -21.25
C ARG A 66 8.74 -4.25 -19.75
N LEU A 67 9.07 -3.24 -18.93
CA LEU A 67 8.88 -3.31 -17.48
C LEU A 67 7.41 -3.35 -17.09
N THR A 68 6.56 -2.60 -17.80
CA THR A 68 5.10 -2.65 -17.64
C THR A 68 4.54 -4.03 -18.00
N GLU A 69 5.05 -4.66 -19.06
CA GLU A 69 4.67 -6.05 -19.40
C GLU A 69 5.08 -7.04 -18.31
N LEU A 70 6.30 -6.92 -17.76
CA LEU A 70 6.78 -7.77 -16.67
C LEU A 70 5.96 -7.57 -15.41
N LEU A 71 5.57 -6.34 -15.05
CA LEU A 71 4.68 -6.06 -13.91
C LEU A 71 3.32 -6.76 -14.11
N THR A 72 2.77 -6.65 -15.32
CA THR A 72 1.50 -7.30 -15.69
C THR A 72 1.60 -8.82 -15.61
N GLN A 73 2.70 -9.40 -16.07
CA GLN A 73 2.98 -10.82 -15.96
C GLN A 73 3.08 -11.27 -14.50
N GLY A 74 3.80 -10.51 -13.67
CA GLY A 74 3.91 -10.77 -12.24
C GLY A 74 2.53 -10.75 -11.55
N SER A 75 1.68 -9.79 -11.90
CA SER A 75 0.30 -9.70 -11.37
C SER A 75 -0.56 -10.90 -11.79
N ARG A 76 -0.40 -11.40 -13.00
CA ARG A 76 -1.07 -12.65 -13.44
C ARG A 76 -0.59 -13.86 -12.64
N LEU A 77 0.73 -14.01 -12.44
CA LEU A 77 1.30 -15.08 -11.61
C LEU A 77 0.77 -15.02 -10.18
N MET A 78 0.69 -13.82 -9.59
CA MET A 78 0.11 -13.62 -8.26
C MET A 78 -1.37 -14.08 -8.21
N ASN A 79 -2.18 -13.70 -9.20
CA ASN A 79 -3.58 -14.09 -9.29
C ASN A 79 -3.78 -15.60 -9.52
N MET A 80 -2.80 -16.29 -10.10
CA MET A 80 -2.76 -17.75 -10.25
C MET A 80 -2.25 -18.47 -9.00
N GLY A 81 -1.89 -17.76 -7.93
CA GLY A 81 -1.30 -18.33 -6.72
C GLY A 81 0.18 -18.69 -6.84
N GLU A 82 0.82 -18.39 -7.96
CA GLU A 82 2.24 -18.65 -8.23
C GLU A 82 3.14 -17.61 -7.53
N LEU A 83 2.94 -17.45 -6.21
CA LEU A 83 3.50 -16.35 -5.43
C LEU A 83 5.03 -16.26 -5.49
N ASN A 84 5.72 -17.42 -5.45
CA ASN A 84 7.18 -17.44 -5.54
C ASN A 84 7.70 -16.92 -6.89
N LYS A 85 6.99 -17.20 -7.99
CA LYS A 85 7.36 -16.71 -9.33
C LYS A 85 7.09 -15.21 -9.44
N ALA A 86 5.93 -14.76 -8.94
CA ALA A 86 5.57 -13.34 -8.87
C ALA A 86 6.60 -12.54 -8.06
N TYR A 87 6.96 -13.03 -6.86
CA TYR A 87 7.98 -12.42 -6.00
C TYR A 87 9.33 -12.23 -6.71
N LYS A 88 9.82 -13.28 -7.38
CA LYS A 88 11.08 -13.22 -8.13
C LYS A 88 11.02 -12.18 -9.25
N LEU A 89 9.90 -12.15 -9.98
CA LEU A 89 9.72 -11.22 -11.09
C LEU A 89 9.68 -9.76 -10.61
N PHE A 90 8.91 -9.45 -9.57
CA PHE A 90 8.88 -8.10 -8.99
C PHE A 90 10.22 -7.70 -8.39
N THR A 91 10.97 -8.64 -7.79
CA THR A 91 12.34 -8.38 -7.30
C THR A 91 13.29 -8.01 -8.45
N THR A 92 13.15 -8.66 -9.61
CA THR A 92 13.92 -8.29 -10.81
C THR A 92 13.55 -6.90 -11.32
N ILE A 93 12.26 -6.55 -11.33
CA ILE A 93 11.80 -5.21 -11.72
C ILE A 93 12.39 -4.16 -10.78
N ILE A 94 12.29 -4.35 -9.47
CA ILE A 94 12.81 -3.45 -8.45
C ILE A 94 14.33 -3.26 -8.56
N ALA A 95 15.08 -4.34 -8.83
CA ALA A 95 16.52 -4.25 -9.04
C ALA A 95 16.90 -3.41 -10.27
N THR A 96 16.01 -3.34 -11.26
CA THR A 96 16.19 -2.58 -12.49
C THR A 96 15.70 -1.15 -12.37
N GLU A 97 14.57 -0.92 -11.67
CA GLU A 97 13.88 0.36 -11.48
C GLU A 97 13.46 0.54 -10.02
N PRO A 98 14.39 0.86 -9.13
CA PRO A 98 14.10 1.02 -7.70
C PRO A 98 13.19 2.22 -7.39
N ASP A 99 13.05 3.17 -8.31
CA ASP A 99 12.24 4.38 -8.15
C ASP A 99 10.80 4.21 -8.64
N TRP A 100 10.40 3.02 -9.12
CA TRP A 100 9.03 2.76 -9.51
C TRP A 100 8.21 2.24 -8.33
N SER A 101 7.42 3.11 -7.71
CA SER A 101 6.64 2.82 -6.50
C SER A 101 5.72 1.60 -6.64
N GLU A 102 5.11 1.40 -7.82
CA GLU A 102 4.18 0.29 -8.05
C GLU A 102 4.87 -1.08 -8.06
N ALA A 103 6.15 -1.15 -8.44
CA ALA A 103 6.90 -2.41 -8.36
C ALA A 103 7.07 -2.87 -6.89
N TRP A 104 7.33 -1.94 -5.98
CA TRP A 104 7.40 -2.21 -4.53
C TRP A 104 6.03 -2.56 -3.96
N ASN A 105 4.98 -1.82 -4.34
CA ASN A 105 3.61 -2.07 -3.89
C ASN A 105 3.11 -3.46 -4.30
N THR A 106 3.38 -3.88 -5.54
CA THR A 106 2.98 -5.21 -6.01
C THR A 106 3.77 -6.33 -5.34
N ARG A 107 5.08 -6.13 -5.07
CA ARG A 107 5.85 -7.10 -4.29
C ARG A 107 5.39 -7.17 -2.84
N ALA A 108 5.05 -6.04 -2.22
CA ALA A 108 4.45 -6.01 -0.89
C ALA A 108 3.16 -6.82 -0.83
N THR A 109 2.31 -6.74 -1.85
CA THR A 109 1.09 -7.54 -1.95
C THR A 109 1.40 -9.04 -2.01
N VAL A 110 2.40 -9.45 -2.78
CA VAL A 110 2.84 -10.86 -2.82
C VAL A 110 3.38 -11.30 -1.47
N LEU A 111 4.18 -10.48 -0.81
CA LEU A 111 4.71 -10.77 0.53
C LEU A 111 3.60 -10.93 1.57
N TYR A 112 2.56 -10.09 1.52
CA TYR A 112 1.36 -10.23 2.34
C TYR A 112 0.67 -11.59 2.10
N LEU A 113 0.46 -11.96 0.84
CA LEU A 113 -0.14 -13.26 0.46
C LEU A 113 0.72 -14.47 0.84
N MET A 114 2.01 -14.27 1.10
CA MET A 114 2.94 -15.28 1.60
C MET A 114 3.08 -15.25 3.14
N ASP A 115 2.22 -14.55 3.86
CA ASP A 115 2.24 -14.34 5.32
C ASP A 115 3.55 -13.67 5.82
N ARG A 116 4.28 -12.99 4.92
CA ARG A 116 5.53 -12.30 5.24
C ARG A 116 5.24 -10.83 5.57
N PHE A 117 4.42 -10.60 6.59
CA PHE A 117 3.84 -9.29 6.91
C PHE A 117 4.89 -8.21 7.18
N GLN A 118 5.96 -8.52 7.90
CA GLN A 118 7.01 -7.52 8.17
C GLN A 118 7.74 -7.12 6.89
N SER A 119 8.11 -8.07 6.05
CA SER A 119 8.75 -7.77 4.74
C SER A 119 7.82 -6.98 3.82
N SER A 120 6.52 -7.26 3.86
CA SER A 120 5.49 -6.47 3.16
C SER A 120 5.47 -5.02 3.66
N LEU A 121 5.51 -4.80 4.98
CA LEU A 121 5.57 -3.46 5.56
C LEU A 121 6.84 -2.69 5.17
N ASP A 122 7.98 -3.39 5.03
CA ASP A 122 9.23 -2.78 4.58
C ASP A 122 9.13 -2.28 3.13
N ASP A 123 8.53 -3.07 2.22
CA ASP A 123 8.27 -2.67 0.84
C ASP A 123 7.24 -1.53 0.76
N ILE A 124 6.17 -1.58 1.56
CA ILE A 124 5.18 -0.50 1.65
C ILE A 124 5.82 0.81 2.09
N LYS A 125 6.76 0.76 3.04
CA LYS A 125 7.49 1.96 3.47
C LYS A 125 8.23 2.61 2.31
N ILE A 126 8.86 1.83 1.43
CA ILE A 126 9.53 2.35 0.23
C ILE A 126 8.50 2.91 -0.75
N THR A 127 7.41 2.18 -0.99
CA THR A 127 6.30 2.66 -1.83
C THR A 127 5.82 4.04 -1.39
N LEU A 128 5.58 4.24 -0.09
CA LEU A 128 5.10 5.50 0.48
C LEU A 128 6.17 6.60 0.52
N THR A 129 7.45 6.25 0.47
CA THR A 129 8.53 7.23 0.27
C THR A 129 8.54 7.76 -1.16
N LEU A 130 8.29 6.90 -2.15
CA LEU A 130 8.27 7.24 -3.57
C LEU A 130 6.96 7.94 -3.98
N GLU A 131 5.82 7.49 -3.46
CA GLU A 131 4.49 8.10 -3.67
C GLU A 131 3.72 8.15 -2.33
N PRO A 132 3.81 9.26 -1.59
CA PRO A 132 3.15 9.41 -0.28
C PRO A 132 1.62 9.33 -0.34
N ARG A 133 1.02 9.50 -1.53
CA ARG A 133 -0.42 9.44 -1.74
C ARG A 133 -0.90 8.06 -2.19
N HIS A 134 -0.07 7.04 -2.08
CA HIS A 134 -0.41 5.69 -2.53
C HIS A 134 -1.42 5.05 -1.57
N PHE A 135 -2.71 5.36 -1.75
CA PHE A 135 -3.79 4.88 -0.87
C PHE A 135 -3.91 3.34 -0.85
N GLY A 136 -3.54 2.66 -1.93
CA GLY A 136 -3.47 1.19 -1.96
C GLY A 136 -2.39 0.65 -1.02
N ALA A 137 -1.20 1.25 -1.01
CA ALA A 137 -0.13 0.88 -0.09
C ALA A 137 -0.52 1.15 1.37
N LEU A 138 -1.18 2.28 1.66
CA LEU A 138 -1.72 2.58 2.99
C LEU A 138 -2.79 1.55 3.43
N SER A 139 -3.66 1.12 2.52
CA SER A 139 -4.62 0.06 2.79
C SER A 139 -3.93 -1.28 3.03
N GLY A 140 -2.93 -1.63 2.21
CA GLY A 140 -2.09 -2.82 2.40
C GLY A 140 -1.34 -2.79 3.73
N GLN A 141 -0.85 -1.61 4.15
CA GLN A 141 -0.23 -1.42 5.47
C GLN A 141 -1.21 -1.74 6.60
N ALA A 142 -2.46 -1.28 6.49
CA ALA A 142 -3.49 -1.58 7.46
C ALA A 142 -3.78 -3.08 7.54
N LEU A 143 -3.88 -3.77 6.39
CA LEU A 143 -4.08 -5.23 6.35
C LEU A 143 -2.92 -5.98 7.05
N ASN A 144 -1.66 -5.61 6.77
CA ASN A 144 -0.52 -6.20 7.46
C ASN A 144 -0.58 -5.99 8.98
N TYR A 145 -0.97 -4.79 9.44
CA TYR A 145 -1.12 -4.53 10.87
C TYR A 145 -2.28 -5.31 11.50
N ILE A 146 -3.34 -5.61 10.75
CA ILE A 146 -4.44 -6.48 11.22
C ILE A 146 -3.91 -7.89 11.48
N GLU A 147 -3.19 -8.47 10.52
CA GLU A 147 -2.59 -9.81 10.67
C GLU A 147 -1.61 -9.88 11.85
N LEU A 148 -0.87 -8.80 12.09
CA LEU A 148 0.02 -8.66 13.23
C LEU A 148 -0.71 -8.29 14.53
N LYS A 149 -2.06 -8.19 14.53
CA LYS A 149 -2.91 -7.80 15.67
C LYS A 149 -2.58 -6.41 16.24
N GLN A 150 -2.02 -5.53 15.41
CA GLN A 150 -1.68 -4.14 15.76
C GLN A 150 -2.81 -3.21 15.28
N TYR A 151 -4.00 -3.38 15.84
CA TYR A 151 -5.24 -2.78 15.35
C TYR A 151 -5.24 -1.25 15.36
N GLU A 152 -4.61 -0.61 16.35
CA GLU A 152 -4.48 0.84 16.41
C GLU A 152 -3.66 1.38 15.23
N LYS A 153 -2.58 0.67 14.84
CA LYS A 153 -1.77 1.05 13.67
C LYS A 153 -2.54 0.82 12.37
N ALA A 154 -3.33 -0.24 12.30
CA ALA A 154 -4.22 -0.49 11.15
C ALA A 154 -5.22 0.66 10.96
N ILE A 155 -5.86 1.11 12.04
CA ILE A 155 -6.77 2.27 12.01
C ILE A 155 -6.03 3.54 11.57
N GLN A 156 -4.80 3.77 12.04
CA GLN A 156 -4.00 4.93 11.61
C GLN A 156 -3.71 4.89 10.11
N SER A 157 -3.35 3.73 9.57
CA SER A 157 -3.09 3.53 8.14
C SER A 157 -4.34 3.76 7.29
N TYR A 158 -5.50 3.21 7.69
CA TYR A 158 -6.76 3.47 7.00
C TYR A 158 -7.17 4.96 7.06
N LYS A 159 -7.00 5.62 8.21
CA LYS A 159 -7.25 7.07 8.31
C LYS A 159 -6.31 7.89 7.43
N ALA A 160 -5.05 7.48 7.28
CA ALA A 160 -4.12 8.11 6.36
C ALA A 160 -4.59 7.94 4.90
N ALA A 161 -5.06 6.76 4.52
CA ALA A 161 -5.64 6.50 3.21
C ALA A 161 -6.90 7.37 2.96
N GLN A 162 -7.80 7.50 3.95
CA GLN A 162 -9.01 8.34 3.86
C GLN A 162 -8.70 9.83 3.71
N LYS A 163 -7.58 10.33 4.21
CA LYS A 163 -7.18 11.74 3.97
C LYS A 163 -6.92 12.01 2.48
N ILE A 164 -6.50 10.99 1.74
CA ILE A 164 -6.23 11.04 0.29
C ILE A 164 -7.49 10.71 -0.49
N TYR A 165 -8.19 9.66 -0.08
CA TYR A 165 -9.41 9.12 -0.69
C TYR A 165 -10.53 9.03 0.37
N PRO A 166 -11.30 10.12 0.61
CA PRO A 166 -12.31 10.17 1.69
C PRO A 166 -13.39 9.09 1.59
N LEU A 167 -13.75 8.67 0.37
CA LEU A 167 -14.77 7.64 0.10
C LEU A 167 -14.16 6.24 -0.05
N LEU A 168 -13.03 5.96 0.58
CA LEU A 168 -12.38 4.65 0.54
C LEU A 168 -13.22 3.62 1.33
N ASP A 169 -13.94 2.78 0.60
CA ASP A 169 -14.91 1.82 1.14
C ASP A 169 -14.28 0.84 2.17
N SER A 170 -13.08 0.34 1.89
CA SER A 170 -12.37 -0.55 2.82
C SER A 170 -12.10 0.11 4.18
N ALA A 171 -11.71 1.37 4.20
CA ALA A 171 -11.45 2.10 5.44
C ALA A 171 -12.76 2.42 6.19
N GLU A 172 -13.82 2.77 5.46
CA GLU A 172 -15.14 3.04 6.03
C GLU A 172 -15.68 1.82 6.78
N LYS A 173 -15.52 0.64 6.22
CA LYS A 173 -15.97 -0.62 6.82
C LYS A 173 -15.06 -1.09 7.95
N MET A 174 -13.75 -1.09 7.72
CA MET A 174 -12.79 -1.72 8.64
C MET A 174 -12.52 -0.92 9.90
N ILE A 175 -12.54 0.42 9.86
CA ILE A 175 -12.24 1.23 11.05
C ILE A 175 -13.23 0.97 12.22
N PRO A 176 -14.56 0.92 12.01
CA PRO A 176 -15.49 0.56 13.08
C PRO A 176 -15.26 -0.85 13.63
N GLU A 177 -15.04 -1.84 12.75
CA GLU A 177 -14.78 -3.22 13.15
C GLU A 177 -13.53 -3.36 14.02
N LEU A 178 -12.43 -2.70 13.63
CA LEU A 178 -11.19 -2.71 14.39
C LEU A 178 -11.35 -2.04 15.77
N LYS A 179 -12.15 -0.97 15.88
CA LYS A 179 -12.46 -0.35 17.16
C LYS A 179 -13.24 -1.30 18.08
N ASN A 180 -14.19 -2.05 17.55
CA ASN A 180 -14.92 -3.07 18.28
C ASN A 180 -13.99 -4.17 18.81
N LEU A 181 -13.08 -4.69 17.94
CA LEU A 181 -12.08 -5.69 18.36
C LEU A 181 -11.17 -5.19 19.48
N ILE A 182 -10.71 -3.95 19.43
CA ILE A 182 -9.90 -3.33 20.48
C ILE A 182 -10.68 -3.27 21.80
N ASN A 183 -11.95 -2.83 21.74
CA ASN A 183 -12.82 -2.72 22.91
C ASN A 183 -13.08 -4.09 23.55
N ASP A 184 -13.38 -5.12 22.74
CA ASP A 184 -13.61 -6.49 23.21
C ASP A 184 -12.36 -7.08 23.89
N GLN A 185 -11.18 -6.82 23.34
CA GLN A 185 -9.90 -7.21 23.96
C GLN A 185 -9.70 -6.51 25.32
N ALA A 186 -9.98 -5.22 25.42
CA ALA A 186 -9.87 -4.46 26.66
C ALA A 186 -10.83 -4.99 27.73
N ILE A 187 -12.08 -5.31 27.35
CA ILE A 187 -13.09 -5.89 28.25
C ILE A 187 -12.64 -7.29 28.73
N SER A 188 -12.14 -8.12 27.84
CA SER A 188 -11.63 -9.45 28.16
C SER A 188 -10.47 -9.39 29.14
N LEU A 189 -9.51 -8.49 28.88
CA LEU A 189 -8.36 -8.27 29.77
C LEU A 189 -8.79 -7.77 31.15
N SER A 190 -9.71 -6.81 31.21
CA SER A 190 -10.25 -6.29 32.46
C SER A 190 -10.92 -7.38 33.30
N LYS A 191 -11.75 -8.24 32.69
CA LYS A 191 -12.36 -9.40 33.35
C LYS A 191 -11.31 -10.37 33.90
N LYS A 192 -10.26 -10.64 33.13
CA LYS A 192 -9.15 -11.52 33.55
C LYS A 192 -8.43 -10.96 34.79
N ILE A 193 -8.13 -9.66 34.78
CA ILE A 193 -7.49 -8.95 35.92
C ILE A 193 -8.38 -9.00 37.16
N LEU A 194 -9.68 -8.70 37.03
CA LEU A 194 -10.64 -8.75 38.13
C LEU A 194 -10.72 -10.15 38.75
N ASN A 195 -10.77 -11.19 37.93
CA ASN A 195 -10.79 -12.58 38.41
C ASN A 195 -9.49 -12.94 39.15
N GLN A 196 -8.33 -12.52 38.65
CA GLN A 196 -7.06 -12.74 39.35
C GLN A 196 -7.00 -12.02 40.68
N HIS A 197 -7.49 -10.78 40.79
CA HIS A 197 -7.57 -10.06 42.07
C HIS A 197 -8.57 -10.68 43.02
N ALA A 198 -9.70 -11.22 42.53
CA ALA A 198 -10.68 -11.92 43.34
C ALA A 198 -10.10 -13.19 43.98
N CYS A 199 -9.20 -13.90 43.28
CA CYS A 199 -8.51 -15.08 43.78
C CYS A 199 -7.40 -14.76 44.82
N LEU A 200 -6.90 -13.54 44.84
CA LEU A 200 -5.92 -13.08 45.85
C LEU A 200 -6.51 -12.70 47.21
N GLN A 201 -7.86 -12.67 47.30
CA GLN A 201 -8.49 -12.41 48.60
C GLN A 201 -8.45 -13.67 49.48
N PRO A 202 -7.97 -13.58 50.76
CA PRO A 202 -7.79 -14.74 51.65
C PRO A 202 -9.03 -15.63 51.83
N ALA A 203 -10.21 -15.01 51.73
CA ALA A 203 -11.50 -15.75 51.89
C ALA A 203 -11.89 -16.64 50.70
N LYS A 204 -11.25 -16.46 49.52
CA LYS A 204 -11.61 -17.22 48.27
C LYS A 204 -10.49 -18.07 47.71
N LEU A 205 -9.35 -18.15 48.38
CA LEU A 205 -8.17 -18.91 47.91
C LEU A 205 -8.48 -20.40 47.65
N LYS A 206 -9.43 -20.97 48.40
CA LYS A 206 -9.86 -22.38 48.28
C LYS A 206 -10.77 -22.69 47.07
N GLN A 207 -11.28 -21.66 46.37
CA GLN A 207 -12.18 -21.84 45.21
C GLN A 207 -11.48 -21.63 43.85
N CYS A 208 -10.19 -21.22 43.87
CA CYS A 208 -9.41 -20.95 42.66
C CYS A 208 -8.32 -22.01 42.39
N ILE A 209 -8.22 -23.08 43.21
CA ILE A 209 -7.40 -24.26 43.02
C ILE A 209 -8.33 -25.39 42.51
#